data_9cb597e36ce551bee39723a7e7ad349d
#
_entry.id   9cb597e36ce551bee39723a7e7ad349d
#
_cell.length_a   1.000
_cell.length_b   1.000
_cell.length_c   1.000
_cell.angle_alpha   90.00
_cell.angle_beta   90.00
_cell.angle_gamma   90.00
#
_symmetry.space_group_name_H-M   'P 1'
#
loop_
_entity.id
_entity.type
_entity.pdbx_description
1 polymer ?
#
loop_
_entity_poly.entity_id
_entity_poly.type
_entity_poly.pdbx_seq_one_letter_code
_entity_poly.pdbx_strand_id
1 'polypeptide(L)'
;MRRAICLLLAVWLCLPSFVFAAEQNEVNPPDRVNRALLVGCDRFLSQPETTPSSYNNVQQMAQALSGGTLNLATLMTRPEGLSSSGDLAAMILDAFSDADADDVSIFYLSTHGVWEQGTSSSGMTLLLSDGQRETAVSAWQLRTMFDQILGKKVLIIDACHAGAMLGKGVNAQLNNVFRSPDYMVLCSSGGAEESWFWSGDIDGERLAGAGYFSGALVRAISAEGGFGADDNRDGEITLNELKRYLLDNHGASTVRSYPESSDFPIFTYNTETYAWNRRQALIEGVSFESDVLTSEDPTVYFSFNVVSPVQVAYQLVYHRGGRWDFDNAALYYDNNGDFSSWPKPGHTLSLGIKERALTIRRAEAGSSGYVLLQLLTIERGIPSVAASHVLCVPPDTGDPELALFAPGFFAPEDGEELVFNVLHLFPCELTVTVEDMEGRTVRRLASRQASRPEQLEPRGSGFAWDGLMSSGDLAPEGYYRIRVKAYVNGERYEYVSEPVLLLGVSG
;
A
#
# COMPACT_ATOMS: atom_id res chain seq x y z
N MET A 1 72.96 38.06 -21.16
CA MET A 1 72.06 38.88 -22.01
C MET A 1 70.95 38.07 -22.57
N ARG A 2 69.72 38.46 -22.22
CA ARG A 2 68.43 38.23 -22.95
C ARG A 2 68.02 36.75 -23.14
N ARG A 3 67.14 36.27 -22.26
CA ARG A 3 65.67 36.21 -22.40
C ARG A 3 65.23 35.70 -23.79
N ALA A 4 64.86 34.43 -23.83
CA ALA A 4 63.80 33.95 -24.71
C ALA A 4 62.91 33.03 -23.88
N ILE A 5 61.80 33.55 -23.50
CA ILE A 5 60.68 32.90 -22.82
C ILE A 5 60.00 32.08 -23.90
N CYS A 6 60.12 30.73 -23.82
CA CYS A 6 59.24 29.88 -24.57
C CYS A 6 57.87 29.83 -23.87
N LEU A 7 56.93 30.57 -24.42
CA LEU A 7 55.54 30.39 -24.21
C LEU A 7 55.11 29.08 -24.88
N LEU A 8 55.15 27.98 -24.15
CA LEU A 8 54.38 26.80 -24.47
C LEU A 8 53.00 26.97 -23.78
N LEU A 9 52.18 27.70 -24.48
CA LEU A 9 50.73 27.70 -24.24
C LEU A 9 50.24 26.27 -24.42
N ALA A 10 49.91 25.64 -23.31
CA ALA A 10 49.06 24.48 -23.29
C ALA A 10 47.68 24.93 -23.79
N VAL A 11 47.44 24.71 -25.06
CA VAL A 11 46.08 24.71 -25.62
C VAL A 11 45.42 23.46 -25.06
N TRP A 12 44.88 23.59 -23.88
CA TRP A 12 43.85 22.68 -23.42
C TRP A 12 42.64 22.95 -24.29
N LEU A 13 42.48 22.09 -25.28
CA LEU A 13 41.24 21.92 -26.00
C LEU A 13 40.13 21.70 -24.96
N CYS A 14 39.37 22.75 -24.67
CA CYS A 14 38.03 22.61 -24.18
C CYS A 14 37.24 21.84 -25.24
N LEU A 15 37.31 20.51 -25.22
CA LEU A 15 36.27 19.71 -25.80
C LEU A 15 35.03 19.99 -24.95
N PRO A 16 33.94 20.52 -25.53
CA PRO A 16 32.69 20.53 -24.80
C PRO A 16 32.42 19.08 -24.46
N SER A 17 32.34 18.77 -23.16
CA SER A 17 31.70 17.58 -22.70
C SER A 17 30.27 17.67 -23.20
N PHE A 18 30.01 17.03 -24.33
CA PHE A 18 28.67 16.67 -24.68
C PHE A 18 28.24 15.66 -23.60
N VAL A 19 27.66 16.18 -22.52
CA VAL A 19 26.70 15.44 -21.74
C VAL A 19 25.59 15.17 -22.75
N PHE A 20 25.57 13.97 -23.28
CA PHE A 20 24.35 13.41 -23.81
C PHE A 20 23.42 13.27 -22.60
N ALA A 21 22.73 14.36 -22.25
CA ALA A 21 21.42 14.21 -21.71
C ALA A 21 20.66 13.45 -22.79
N ALA A 22 20.47 12.17 -22.61
CA ALA A 22 19.44 11.46 -23.29
C ALA A 22 18.13 12.14 -22.85
N GLU A 23 17.70 13.15 -23.60
CA GLU A 23 16.31 13.54 -23.65
C GLU A 23 15.59 12.28 -24.17
N GLN A 24 15.17 11.44 -23.23
CA GLN A 24 14.10 10.50 -23.51
C GLN A 24 12.79 11.29 -23.49
N ASN A 25 12.63 12.18 -24.46
CA ASN A 25 11.31 12.43 -24.99
C ASN A 25 10.96 11.19 -25.82
N GLU A 26 10.58 10.11 -25.18
CA GLU A 26 9.80 9.08 -25.83
C GLU A 26 8.43 9.70 -26.15
N VAL A 27 8.36 10.42 -27.23
CA VAL A 27 7.11 10.70 -27.93
C VAL A 27 6.47 9.33 -28.13
N ASN A 28 5.32 9.13 -27.55
CA ASN A 28 4.54 7.89 -27.70
C ASN A 28 4.53 7.53 -29.18
N PRO A 29 5.23 6.47 -29.63
CA PRO A 29 5.26 6.15 -31.05
C PRO A 29 3.81 5.92 -31.50
N PRO A 30 3.40 6.38 -32.69
CA PRO A 30 2.01 6.30 -33.15
C PRO A 30 1.44 4.89 -33.21
N ASP A 31 2.25 3.88 -33.08
CA ASP A 31 1.93 2.44 -33.18
C ASP A 31 1.95 1.70 -31.86
N ARG A 32 2.35 2.33 -30.74
CA ARG A 32 2.37 1.69 -29.42
C ARG A 32 1.01 1.12 -29.06
N VAL A 33 0.99 -0.17 -28.80
CA VAL A 33 -0.20 -0.91 -28.38
C VAL A 33 -0.06 -1.34 -26.91
N ASN A 34 -1.08 -1.08 -26.12
CA ASN A 34 -1.16 -1.55 -24.73
C ASN A 34 -2.09 -2.76 -24.66
N ARG A 35 -1.69 -3.79 -23.92
CA ARG A 35 -2.47 -4.99 -23.66
C ARG A 35 -2.50 -5.26 -22.16
N ALA A 36 -3.59 -5.82 -21.65
CA ALA A 36 -3.69 -6.15 -20.24
C ALA A 36 -4.21 -7.57 -20.01
N LEU A 37 -3.61 -8.25 -19.01
CA LEU A 37 -4.05 -9.52 -18.45
C LEU A 37 -4.24 -9.37 -16.96
N LEU A 38 -5.46 -9.62 -16.47
CA LEU A 38 -5.84 -9.51 -15.08
C LEU A 38 -6.20 -10.88 -14.51
N VAL A 39 -5.51 -11.29 -13.45
CA VAL A 39 -5.70 -12.59 -12.80
C VAL A 39 -6.01 -12.38 -11.32
N GLY A 40 -6.98 -13.12 -10.78
CA GLY A 40 -7.32 -13.16 -9.36
C GLY A 40 -7.40 -14.58 -8.86
N CYS A 41 -6.91 -14.85 -7.65
CA CYS A 41 -7.04 -16.15 -6.99
C CYS A 41 -7.54 -15.97 -5.56
N ASP A 42 -8.64 -16.64 -5.20
CA ASP A 42 -9.28 -16.53 -3.88
C ASP A 42 -9.55 -17.87 -3.20
N ARG A 43 -9.68 -18.95 -3.97
CA ARG A 43 -10.09 -20.25 -3.45
C ARG A 43 -8.88 -21.13 -3.20
N PHE A 44 -8.22 -20.94 -2.06
CA PHE A 44 -7.01 -21.66 -1.69
C PHE A 44 -7.33 -22.94 -0.92
N LEU A 45 -6.65 -24.02 -1.28
CA LEU A 45 -6.78 -25.30 -0.57
C LEU A 45 -6.07 -25.27 0.77
N SER A 46 -4.98 -24.52 0.85
CA SER A 46 -4.21 -24.29 2.08
C SER A 46 -4.90 -23.32 3.05
N GLN A 47 -5.84 -22.47 2.55
CA GLN A 47 -6.57 -21.47 3.32
C GLN A 47 -8.04 -21.42 2.88
N PRO A 48 -8.85 -22.41 3.23
CA PRO A 48 -10.22 -22.57 2.70
C PRO A 48 -11.21 -21.48 3.14
N GLU A 49 -10.86 -20.68 4.15
CA GLU A 49 -11.71 -19.61 4.69
C GLU A 49 -11.48 -18.26 4.01
N THR A 50 -10.69 -18.21 2.93
CA THR A 50 -10.41 -16.98 2.22
C THR A 50 -11.66 -16.41 1.56
N THR A 51 -11.85 -15.11 1.68
CA THR A 51 -12.96 -14.38 1.07
C THR A 51 -12.60 -13.90 -0.35
N PRO A 52 -13.57 -13.69 -1.26
CA PRO A 52 -13.32 -13.45 -2.69
C PRO A 52 -12.86 -12.01 -2.99
N SER A 53 -11.81 -11.50 -2.32
CA SER A 53 -11.30 -10.15 -2.54
C SER A 53 -10.59 -10.00 -3.89
N SER A 54 -9.82 -11.00 -4.32
CA SER A 54 -9.09 -10.97 -5.59
C SER A 54 -10.03 -11.02 -6.79
N TYR A 55 -11.13 -11.75 -6.69
CA TYR A 55 -12.20 -11.70 -7.68
C TYR A 55 -12.75 -10.28 -7.86
N ASN A 56 -13.07 -9.61 -6.74
CA ASN A 56 -13.56 -8.24 -6.74
C ASN A 56 -12.52 -7.27 -7.33
N ASN A 57 -11.25 -7.43 -6.98
CA ASN A 57 -10.16 -6.61 -7.49
C ASN A 57 -10.05 -6.71 -9.02
N VAL A 58 -10.11 -7.92 -9.58
CA VAL A 58 -10.06 -8.13 -11.04
C VAL A 58 -11.27 -7.51 -11.73
N GLN A 59 -12.47 -7.65 -11.14
CA GLN A 59 -13.69 -7.06 -11.72
C GLN A 59 -13.61 -5.53 -11.77
N GLN A 60 -13.14 -4.89 -10.70
CA GLN A 60 -12.97 -3.44 -10.67
C GLN A 60 -11.89 -2.96 -11.63
N MET A 61 -10.75 -3.63 -11.67
CA MET A 61 -9.68 -3.33 -12.62
C MET A 61 -10.15 -3.48 -14.07
N ALA A 62 -10.86 -4.56 -14.38
CA ALA A 62 -11.41 -4.77 -15.72
C ALA A 62 -12.38 -3.66 -16.12
N GLN A 63 -13.22 -3.21 -15.19
CA GLN A 63 -14.13 -2.10 -15.42
C GLN A 63 -13.38 -0.78 -15.64
N ALA A 64 -12.36 -0.48 -14.83
CA ALA A 64 -11.54 0.71 -14.99
C ALA A 64 -10.85 0.77 -16.36
N LEU A 65 -10.35 -0.38 -16.82
CA LEU A 65 -9.61 -0.50 -18.06
C LEU A 65 -10.53 -0.59 -19.32
N SER A 66 -11.75 -1.11 -19.18
CA SER A 66 -12.69 -1.30 -20.30
C SER A 66 -13.49 -0.06 -20.70
N GLY A 67 -13.32 1.05 -19.98
CA GLY A 67 -14.12 2.28 -20.18
C GLY A 67 -13.86 3.03 -21.51
N GLY A 68 -13.00 2.52 -22.39
CA GLY A 68 -12.71 3.11 -23.70
C GLY A 68 -11.89 4.41 -23.66
N THR A 69 -11.53 4.87 -22.47
CA THR A 69 -10.74 6.09 -22.26
C THR A 69 -9.24 5.79 -22.19
N LEU A 70 -8.86 4.59 -21.74
CA LEU A 70 -7.49 4.10 -21.78
C LEU A 70 -7.19 3.47 -23.14
N ASN A 71 -6.00 3.68 -23.64
CA ASN A 71 -5.57 3.17 -24.95
C ASN A 71 -5.15 1.70 -24.85
N LEU A 72 -6.14 0.81 -24.66
CA LEU A 72 -5.96 -0.64 -24.55
C LEU A 72 -6.52 -1.34 -25.78
N ALA A 73 -5.69 -2.12 -26.46
CA ALA A 73 -6.12 -2.95 -27.60
C ALA A 73 -6.69 -4.30 -27.16
N THR A 74 -6.20 -4.85 -26.05
CA THR A 74 -6.63 -6.16 -25.54
C THR A 74 -6.75 -6.11 -24.03
N LEU A 75 -7.83 -6.68 -23.51
CA LEU A 75 -8.06 -6.90 -22.10
C LEU A 75 -8.53 -8.34 -21.86
N MET A 76 -7.69 -9.15 -21.23
CA MET A 76 -8.03 -10.50 -20.79
C MET A 76 -8.20 -10.55 -19.27
N THR A 77 -9.18 -11.31 -18.80
CA THR A 77 -9.44 -11.45 -17.35
C THR A 77 -9.61 -12.89 -16.95
N ARG A 78 -9.12 -13.23 -15.75
CA ARG A 78 -9.30 -14.54 -15.12
C ARG A 78 -9.54 -14.38 -13.62
N PRO A 79 -10.73 -13.95 -13.22
CA PRO A 79 -11.05 -13.72 -11.81
C PRO A 79 -11.28 -14.99 -11.01
N GLU A 80 -11.59 -16.14 -11.65
CA GLU A 80 -11.88 -17.40 -11.00
C GLU A 80 -10.64 -18.20 -10.56
N GLY A 81 -9.45 -17.67 -10.87
CA GLY A 81 -8.19 -18.29 -10.53
C GLY A 81 -7.58 -19.18 -11.61
N LEU A 82 -6.39 -19.63 -11.31
CA LEU A 82 -5.58 -20.53 -12.15
C LEU A 82 -5.00 -21.65 -11.31
N SER A 83 -4.94 -22.85 -11.88
CA SER A 83 -4.52 -24.05 -11.15
C SER A 83 -3.04 -24.38 -11.27
N SER A 84 -2.32 -23.78 -12.21
CA SER A 84 -0.92 -24.12 -12.44
C SER A 84 -0.11 -22.97 -13.04
N SER A 85 1.20 -23.04 -12.87
CA SER A 85 2.14 -22.15 -13.52
C SER A 85 2.13 -22.31 -15.05
N GLY A 86 1.79 -23.52 -15.55
CA GLY A 86 1.63 -23.77 -16.98
C GLY A 86 0.44 -23.03 -17.59
N ASP A 87 -0.70 -23.00 -16.85
CA ASP A 87 -1.89 -22.26 -17.30
C ASP A 87 -1.60 -20.76 -17.31
N LEU A 88 -0.88 -20.24 -16.30
CA LEU A 88 -0.45 -18.85 -16.26
C LEU A 88 0.46 -18.52 -17.45
N ALA A 89 1.46 -19.35 -17.73
CA ALA A 89 2.35 -19.15 -18.87
C ALA A 89 1.61 -19.14 -20.20
N ALA A 90 0.65 -20.07 -20.38
CA ALA A 90 -0.18 -20.12 -21.57
C ALA A 90 -1.04 -18.85 -21.74
N MET A 91 -1.63 -18.34 -20.65
CA MET A 91 -2.40 -17.10 -20.70
C MET A 91 -1.54 -15.86 -20.98
N ILE A 92 -0.33 -15.80 -20.43
CA ILE A 92 0.62 -14.71 -20.72
C ILE A 92 0.95 -14.71 -22.22
N LEU A 93 1.22 -15.87 -22.80
CA LEU A 93 1.47 -15.99 -24.25
C LEU A 93 0.23 -15.59 -25.07
N ASP A 94 -0.95 -16.07 -24.70
CA ASP A 94 -2.20 -15.75 -25.41
C ASP A 94 -2.49 -14.24 -25.36
N ALA A 95 -2.24 -13.59 -24.22
CA ALA A 95 -2.48 -12.16 -24.06
C ALA A 95 -1.46 -11.27 -24.78
N PHE A 96 -0.19 -11.70 -24.88
CA PHE A 96 0.92 -10.82 -25.20
C PHE A 96 1.83 -11.30 -26.35
N SER A 97 1.57 -12.45 -26.99
CA SER A 97 2.44 -12.99 -28.06
C SER A 97 2.59 -12.06 -29.27
N ASP A 98 1.59 -11.21 -29.50
CA ASP A 98 1.59 -10.25 -30.62
C ASP A 98 2.24 -8.89 -30.25
N ALA A 99 2.83 -8.78 -29.05
CA ALA A 99 3.51 -7.57 -28.65
C ALA A 99 4.85 -7.44 -29.39
N ASP A 100 5.18 -6.24 -29.82
CA ASP A 100 6.46 -5.88 -30.40
C ASP A 100 7.31 -4.98 -29.47
N ALA A 101 8.38 -4.40 -29.99
CA ALA A 101 9.40 -3.76 -29.16
C ALA A 101 8.93 -2.46 -28.48
N ASP A 102 7.95 -1.77 -29.04
CA ASP A 102 7.41 -0.50 -28.51
C ASP A 102 6.08 -0.67 -27.75
N ASP A 103 5.54 -1.89 -27.71
CA ASP A 103 4.32 -2.23 -27.01
C ASP A 103 4.48 -2.32 -25.48
N VAL A 104 3.35 -2.23 -24.77
CA VAL A 104 3.27 -2.37 -23.32
C VAL A 104 2.32 -3.50 -22.91
N SER A 105 2.87 -4.49 -22.22
CA SER A 105 2.14 -5.62 -21.67
C SER A 105 1.92 -5.43 -20.17
N ILE A 106 0.67 -5.19 -19.76
CA ILE A 106 0.27 -4.94 -18.37
C ILE A 106 -0.28 -6.24 -17.78
N PHE A 107 0.38 -6.74 -16.77
CA PHE A 107 -0.07 -7.90 -15.99
C PHE A 107 -0.44 -7.49 -14.58
N TYR A 108 -1.67 -7.76 -14.19
CA TYR A 108 -2.15 -7.58 -12.83
C TYR A 108 -2.48 -8.92 -12.21
N LEU A 109 -1.95 -9.17 -11.01
CA LEU A 109 -2.24 -10.37 -10.24
C LEU A 109 -2.62 -10.00 -8.82
N SER A 110 -3.82 -10.40 -8.40
CA SER A 110 -4.27 -10.34 -7.01
C SER A 110 -4.38 -11.75 -6.45
N THR A 111 -3.60 -12.04 -5.40
CA THR A 111 -3.52 -13.39 -4.84
C THR A 111 -2.88 -13.39 -3.45
N HIS A 112 -2.75 -14.55 -2.81
CA HIS A 112 -1.91 -14.73 -1.64
C HIS A 112 -0.43 -14.75 -1.98
N GLY A 113 0.35 -13.98 -1.22
CA GLY A 113 1.79 -14.09 -1.15
C GLY A 113 2.19 -14.89 0.09
N VAL A 114 3.04 -15.87 -0.10
CA VAL A 114 3.60 -16.69 0.99
C VAL A 114 5.09 -16.46 1.05
N TRP A 115 5.57 -16.18 2.24
CA TRP A 115 6.98 -16.02 2.48
C TRP A 115 7.47 -17.04 3.50
N GLU A 116 8.46 -17.85 3.12
CA GLU A 116 9.05 -18.85 3.97
C GLU A 116 10.27 -18.26 4.67
N GLN A 117 10.23 -18.20 5.98
CA GLN A 117 11.31 -17.72 6.83
C GLN A 117 12.56 -18.61 6.65
N GLY A 118 13.73 -18.00 6.50
CA GLY A 118 15.00 -18.72 6.39
C GLY A 118 15.34 -19.22 4.97
N THR A 119 14.53 -18.91 3.98
CA THR A 119 14.88 -19.14 2.58
C THR A 119 15.59 -17.90 2.00
N SER A 120 16.45 -18.14 0.99
CA SER A 120 17.14 -17.08 0.26
C SER A 120 16.12 -16.07 -0.34
N SER A 121 16.61 -14.97 -0.93
CA SER A 121 15.81 -13.90 -1.59
C SER A 121 14.72 -14.37 -2.57
N SER A 122 14.71 -15.66 -2.90
CA SER A 122 13.67 -16.33 -3.72
C SER A 122 12.54 -16.95 -2.89
N GLY A 123 12.52 -16.77 -1.58
CA GLY A 123 11.56 -17.46 -0.70
C GLY A 123 10.13 -16.95 -0.73
N MET A 124 9.87 -15.79 -1.35
CA MET A 124 8.50 -15.33 -1.59
C MET A 124 7.92 -16.01 -2.81
N THR A 125 6.72 -16.56 -2.67
CA THR A 125 5.94 -17.16 -3.75
C THR A 125 4.53 -16.63 -3.79
N LEU A 126 3.96 -16.56 -5.00
CA LEU A 126 2.57 -16.25 -5.25
C LEU A 126 1.78 -17.54 -5.38
N LEU A 127 0.65 -17.66 -4.69
CA LEU A 127 -0.19 -18.83 -4.79
C LEU A 127 -1.18 -18.68 -5.96
N LEU A 128 -1.22 -19.67 -6.81
CA LEU A 128 -2.26 -19.82 -7.84
C LEU A 128 -3.23 -20.92 -7.39
N SER A 129 -4.53 -20.68 -7.49
CA SER A 129 -5.54 -21.67 -7.17
C SER A 129 -6.81 -21.44 -7.99
N ASP A 130 -7.46 -22.53 -8.39
CA ASP A 130 -8.81 -22.55 -8.97
C ASP A 130 -9.87 -23.14 -8.01
N GLY A 131 -9.45 -23.45 -6.77
CA GLY A 131 -10.26 -24.13 -5.77
C GLY A 131 -10.26 -25.66 -5.87
N GLN A 132 -9.57 -26.23 -6.86
CA GLN A 132 -9.38 -27.68 -7.01
C GLN A 132 -7.91 -28.07 -6.95
N ARG A 133 -7.04 -27.20 -7.43
CA ARG A 133 -5.58 -27.35 -7.40
C ARG A 133 -4.95 -26.04 -7.00
N GLU A 134 -3.81 -26.14 -6.36
CA GLU A 134 -3.02 -25.02 -5.90
C GLU A 134 -1.55 -25.23 -6.25
N THR A 135 -0.88 -24.17 -6.65
CA THR A 135 0.56 -24.17 -6.94
C THR A 135 1.19 -22.85 -6.56
N ALA A 136 2.46 -22.88 -6.20
CA ALA A 136 3.25 -21.68 -5.91
C ALA A 136 4.08 -21.28 -7.13
N VAL A 137 4.17 -19.97 -7.39
CA VAL A 137 4.99 -19.38 -8.46
C VAL A 137 5.96 -18.39 -7.85
N SER A 138 7.26 -18.64 -8.05
CA SER A 138 8.31 -17.73 -7.62
C SER A 138 8.49 -16.54 -8.59
N ALA A 139 9.14 -15.47 -8.10
CA ALA A 139 9.50 -14.32 -8.93
C ALA A 139 10.32 -14.73 -10.17
N TRP A 140 11.22 -15.70 -10.01
CA TRP A 140 12.03 -16.20 -11.12
C TRP A 140 11.19 -16.93 -12.18
N GLN A 141 10.25 -17.77 -11.76
CA GLN A 141 9.35 -18.42 -12.72
C GLN A 141 8.48 -17.39 -13.46
N LEU A 142 7.93 -16.42 -12.73
CA LEU A 142 7.16 -15.34 -13.35
C LEU A 142 8.01 -14.55 -14.34
N ARG A 143 9.23 -14.18 -13.98
CA ARG A 143 10.19 -13.53 -14.88
C ARG A 143 10.40 -14.34 -16.15
N THR A 144 10.63 -15.65 -16.03
CA THR A 144 10.89 -16.55 -17.17
C THR A 144 9.70 -16.59 -18.15
N MET A 145 8.46 -16.52 -17.63
CA MET A 145 7.26 -16.48 -18.48
C MET A 145 7.21 -15.20 -19.32
N PHE A 146 7.64 -14.08 -18.76
CA PHE A 146 7.62 -12.80 -19.45
C PHE A 146 8.84 -12.51 -20.32
N ASP A 147 9.96 -13.21 -20.13
CA ASP A 147 11.18 -12.97 -20.92
C ASP A 147 11.03 -13.28 -22.42
N GLN A 148 10.00 -14.03 -22.78
CA GLN A 148 9.68 -14.31 -24.19
C GLN A 148 8.72 -13.28 -24.83
N ILE A 149 8.22 -12.32 -24.06
CA ILE A 149 7.34 -11.24 -24.54
C ILE A 149 8.22 -10.03 -24.88
N LEU A 150 8.01 -9.47 -26.06
CA LEU A 150 8.70 -8.25 -26.50
C LEU A 150 8.09 -7.00 -25.83
N GLY A 151 8.77 -5.89 -25.97
CA GLY A 151 8.35 -4.60 -25.45
C GLY A 151 8.44 -4.46 -23.94
N LYS A 152 7.73 -3.48 -23.37
CA LYS A 152 7.74 -3.16 -21.96
C LYS A 152 6.76 -4.04 -21.19
N LYS A 153 7.20 -4.64 -20.10
CA LYS A 153 6.38 -5.44 -19.19
C LYS A 153 6.11 -4.67 -17.90
N VAL A 154 4.85 -4.41 -17.62
CA VAL A 154 4.38 -3.77 -16.39
C VAL A 154 3.68 -4.83 -15.53
N LEU A 155 4.31 -5.24 -14.44
CA LEU A 155 3.77 -6.24 -13.52
C LEU A 155 3.22 -5.54 -12.28
N ILE A 156 1.95 -5.68 -12.00
CA ILE A 156 1.26 -5.11 -10.83
C ILE A 156 0.81 -6.27 -9.96
N ILE A 157 1.41 -6.39 -8.78
CA ILE A 157 1.21 -7.53 -7.89
C ILE A 157 0.56 -7.07 -6.59
N ASP A 158 -0.68 -7.48 -6.37
CA ASP A 158 -1.43 -7.27 -5.13
C ASP A 158 -1.43 -8.55 -4.31
N ALA A 159 -0.46 -8.67 -3.42
CA ALA A 159 -0.27 -9.83 -2.55
C ALA A 159 0.53 -9.44 -1.31
N CYS A 160 0.34 -10.21 -0.22
CA CYS A 160 1.22 -10.11 0.94
C CYS A 160 2.68 -10.37 0.55
N HIS A 161 3.61 -9.65 1.13
CA HIS A 161 5.06 -9.81 0.90
C HIS A 161 5.52 -9.57 -0.54
N ALA A 162 4.70 -8.94 -1.39
CA ALA A 162 4.99 -8.79 -2.82
C ALA A 162 6.31 -8.05 -3.09
N GLY A 163 6.67 -7.09 -2.26
CA GLY A 163 7.94 -6.35 -2.36
C GLY A 163 9.19 -7.22 -2.27
N ALA A 164 9.10 -8.39 -1.63
CA ALA A 164 10.22 -9.34 -1.57
C ALA A 164 10.61 -9.91 -2.95
N MET A 165 9.73 -9.80 -3.96
CA MET A 165 10.05 -10.17 -5.35
C MET A 165 11.08 -9.24 -5.99
N LEU A 166 11.26 -8.03 -5.45
CA LEU A 166 12.17 -7.02 -5.99
C LEU A 166 13.60 -7.15 -5.46
N GLY A 167 13.88 -8.19 -4.70
CA GLY A 167 15.20 -8.55 -4.19
C GLY A 167 15.39 -8.23 -2.72
N LYS A 168 16.40 -8.81 -2.12
CA LYS A 168 16.78 -8.72 -0.71
C LYS A 168 18.24 -8.36 -0.51
N GLY A 169 18.52 -7.70 0.59
CA GLY A 169 19.88 -7.48 1.07
C GLY A 169 20.51 -6.17 0.63
N VAL A 170 21.72 -5.92 1.12
CA VAL A 170 22.55 -4.75 0.80
C VAL A 170 22.69 -4.52 -0.72
N ASN A 171 22.45 -5.58 -1.50
CA ASN A 171 22.42 -5.58 -2.94
C ASN A 171 21.02 -5.90 -3.50
N ALA A 172 19.95 -5.47 -2.84
CA ALA A 172 18.57 -5.76 -3.25
C ALA A 172 18.34 -5.51 -4.75
N GLN A 173 18.82 -4.38 -5.26
CA GLN A 173 18.72 -4.09 -6.70
C GLN A 173 19.50 -5.04 -7.59
N LEU A 174 20.60 -5.63 -7.09
CA LEU A 174 21.40 -6.62 -7.84
C LEU A 174 20.73 -8.00 -7.84
N ASN A 175 20.02 -8.31 -6.76
CA ASN A 175 19.31 -9.58 -6.58
C ASN A 175 17.88 -9.55 -7.17
N ASN A 176 17.41 -8.39 -7.59
CA ASN A 176 16.11 -8.25 -8.23
C ASN A 176 16.09 -8.99 -9.57
N VAL A 177 15.29 -10.04 -9.64
CA VAL A 177 15.16 -10.85 -10.86
C VAL A 177 14.56 -10.09 -12.04
N PHE A 178 13.81 -9.01 -11.78
CA PHE A 178 13.21 -8.14 -12.81
C PHE A 178 14.16 -7.02 -13.27
N ARG A 179 15.41 -7.04 -12.85
CA ARG A 179 16.38 -6.01 -13.23
C ARG A 179 16.68 -6.03 -14.73
N SER A 180 15.88 -5.29 -15.45
CA SER A 180 16.01 -5.03 -16.88
C SER A 180 15.24 -3.75 -17.22
N PRO A 181 15.69 -2.95 -18.19
CA PRO A 181 14.95 -1.77 -18.64
C PRO A 181 13.55 -2.11 -19.19
N ASP A 182 13.31 -3.37 -19.57
CA ASP A 182 12.03 -3.81 -20.12
C ASP A 182 10.97 -4.12 -19.08
N TYR A 183 11.33 -4.10 -17.79
CA TYR A 183 10.42 -4.39 -16.70
C TYR A 183 10.10 -3.17 -15.86
N MET A 184 8.84 -3.06 -15.50
CA MET A 184 8.33 -2.26 -14.42
C MET A 184 7.51 -3.16 -13.50
N VAL A 185 7.77 -3.10 -12.21
CA VAL A 185 7.05 -3.92 -11.24
C VAL A 185 6.53 -3.00 -10.15
N LEU A 186 5.26 -3.16 -9.80
CA LEU A 186 4.58 -2.43 -8.74
C LEU A 186 3.96 -3.44 -7.80
N CYS A 187 4.35 -3.39 -6.53
CA CYS A 187 3.91 -4.30 -5.48
C CYS A 187 3.08 -3.55 -4.43
N SER A 188 1.99 -4.16 -4.00
CA SER A 188 1.06 -3.57 -3.01
C SER A 188 1.63 -3.46 -1.61
N SER A 189 2.68 -4.20 -1.28
CA SER A 189 3.25 -4.27 0.07
C SER A 189 4.77 -4.36 0.04
N GLY A 190 5.44 -4.03 1.13
CA GLY A 190 6.84 -4.34 1.38
C GLY A 190 7.08 -5.85 1.51
N GLY A 191 8.36 -6.27 1.51
CA GLY A 191 8.70 -7.69 1.61
C GLY A 191 8.31 -8.32 2.94
N ALA A 192 8.22 -7.51 3.99
CA ALA A 192 7.82 -7.91 5.33
C ALA A 192 6.37 -7.54 5.67
N GLU A 193 5.61 -7.03 4.74
CA GLU A 193 4.26 -6.50 4.98
C GLU A 193 3.19 -7.36 4.32
N GLU A 194 2.01 -7.36 4.95
CA GLU A 194 0.80 -7.93 4.38
C GLU A 194 0.10 -6.90 3.48
N SER A 195 -0.60 -7.38 2.45
CA SER A 195 -1.55 -6.58 1.67
C SER A 195 -2.95 -6.81 2.23
N TRP A 196 -3.71 -5.73 2.37
CA TRP A 196 -4.98 -5.74 3.07
C TRP A 196 -6.17 -5.50 2.13
N PHE A 197 -7.30 -6.07 2.48
CA PHE A 197 -8.59 -5.82 1.85
C PHE A 197 -9.66 -5.61 2.92
N TRP A 198 -10.75 -4.96 2.54
CA TRP A 198 -11.89 -4.85 3.43
C TRP A 198 -12.59 -6.20 3.57
N SER A 199 -12.93 -6.58 4.79
CA SER A 199 -13.80 -7.73 5.06
C SER A 199 -14.72 -7.41 6.24
N GLY A 200 -15.89 -8.03 6.27
CA GLY A 200 -16.85 -7.88 7.35
C GLY A 200 -17.92 -8.96 7.30
N ASP A 201 -18.56 -9.21 8.43
CA ASP A 201 -19.70 -10.11 8.52
C ASP A 201 -21.01 -9.36 8.35
N ILE A 202 -21.82 -9.78 7.39
CA ILE A 202 -23.17 -9.27 7.17
C ILE A 202 -24.13 -10.45 7.19
N ASP A 203 -25.12 -10.42 8.09
CA ASP A 203 -26.12 -11.48 8.24
C ASP A 203 -25.53 -12.88 8.51
N GLY A 204 -24.33 -12.97 9.09
CA GLY A 204 -23.63 -14.23 9.31
C GLY A 204 -22.89 -14.74 8.06
N GLU A 205 -22.87 -13.98 6.99
CA GLU A 205 -22.02 -14.23 5.83
C GLU A 205 -20.82 -13.29 5.85
N ARG A 206 -19.61 -13.85 5.75
CA ARG A 206 -18.38 -13.08 5.63
C ARG A 206 -18.25 -12.56 4.20
N LEU A 207 -18.24 -11.25 4.04
CA LEU A 207 -18.09 -10.57 2.76
C LEU A 207 -16.71 -9.94 2.64
N ALA A 208 -16.17 -9.92 1.43
CA ALA A 208 -14.97 -9.18 1.09
C ALA A 208 -15.29 -8.04 0.12
N GLY A 209 -14.66 -6.90 0.36
CA GLY A 209 -14.61 -5.79 -0.58
C GLY A 209 -13.40 -5.88 -1.49
N ALA A 210 -13.01 -4.73 -2.04
CA ALA A 210 -11.75 -4.58 -2.77
C ALA A 210 -10.55 -4.55 -1.82
N GLY A 211 -9.38 -4.94 -2.33
CA GLY A 211 -8.10 -4.64 -1.72
C GLY A 211 -7.89 -3.12 -1.62
N TYR A 212 -7.25 -2.67 -0.58
CA TYR A 212 -6.99 -1.22 -0.40
C TYR A 212 -6.07 -0.70 -1.50
N PHE A 213 -5.05 -1.45 -1.85
CA PHE A 213 -4.17 -1.14 -2.98
C PHE A 213 -4.93 -1.13 -4.30
N SER A 214 -5.66 -2.20 -4.62
CA SER A 214 -6.42 -2.31 -5.87
C SER A 214 -7.51 -1.26 -5.98
N GLY A 215 -8.20 -0.93 -4.90
CA GLY A 215 -9.18 0.15 -4.88
C GLY A 215 -8.56 1.53 -5.14
N ALA A 216 -7.38 1.81 -4.57
CA ALA A 216 -6.64 3.02 -4.87
C ALA A 216 -6.13 3.05 -6.32
N LEU A 217 -5.62 1.92 -6.82
CA LEU A 217 -5.17 1.77 -8.21
C LEU A 217 -6.31 2.05 -9.20
N VAL A 218 -7.47 1.47 -8.98
CA VAL A 218 -8.67 1.73 -9.80
C VAL A 218 -9.01 3.21 -9.85
N ARG A 219 -9.00 3.90 -8.71
CA ARG A 219 -9.24 5.36 -8.69
C ARG A 219 -8.15 6.15 -9.40
N ALA A 220 -6.91 5.68 -9.29
CA ALA A 220 -5.75 6.30 -9.94
C ALA A 220 -5.89 6.37 -11.46
N ILE A 221 -6.40 5.28 -12.09
CA ILE A 221 -6.33 5.04 -13.54
C ILE A 221 -7.70 5.06 -14.23
N SER A 222 -8.80 5.21 -13.51
CA SER A 222 -10.13 5.18 -14.10
C SER A 222 -10.70 6.57 -14.39
N ALA A 223 -11.55 6.64 -15.41
CA ALA A 223 -12.37 7.81 -15.67
C ALA A 223 -13.27 8.16 -14.47
N GLU A 224 -13.76 7.14 -13.78
CA GLU A 224 -14.60 7.29 -12.59
C GLU A 224 -13.82 7.91 -11.41
N GLY A 225 -12.54 7.59 -11.28
CA GLY A 225 -11.63 8.22 -10.32
C GLY A 225 -11.07 9.57 -10.81
N GLY A 226 -11.42 10.01 -12.01
CA GLY A 226 -10.92 11.25 -12.62
C GLY A 226 -9.44 11.17 -12.99
N PHE A 227 -8.92 9.95 -13.24
CA PHE A 227 -7.49 9.68 -13.46
C PHE A 227 -6.63 10.30 -12.36
N GLY A 228 -6.95 9.96 -11.10
CA GLY A 228 -6.41 10.65 -9.92
C GLY A 228 -4.89 10.65 -9.81
N ALA A 229 -4.18 9.74 -10.48
CA ALA A 229 -2.73 9.72 -10.50
C ALA A 229 -2.10 10.67 -11.53
N ASP A 230 -2.82 11.13 -12.54
CA ASP A 230 -2.31 12.09 -13.53
C ASP A 230 -2.28 13.51 -12.93
N ASP A 231 -1.18 13.84 -12.29
CA ASP A 231 -1.02 15.10 -11.57
C ASP A 231 -0.87 16.31 -12.50
N ASN A 232 -0.16 16.12 -13.61
CA ASN A 232 0.15 17.19 -14.57
C ASN A 232 -0.94 17.33 -15.64
N ARG A 233 -1.86 16.35 -15.72
CA ARG A 233 -3.01 16.30 -16.64
C ARG A 233 -2.64 16.28 -18.12
N ASP A 234 -1.57 15.58 -18.44
CA ASP A 234 -1.11 15.44 -19.82
C ASP A 234 -1.76 14.25 -20.55
N GLY A 235 -2.50 13.40 -19.87
CA GLY A 235 -3.15 12.21 -20.42
C GLY A 235 -2.29 10.97 -20.31
N GLU A 236 -1.20 11.06 -19.57
CA GLU A 236 -0.30 9.97 -19.28
C GLU A 236 -0.23 9.73 -17.77
N ILE A 237 -0.15 8.50 -17.35
CA ILE A 237 0.09 8.14 -15.94
C ILE A 237 1.39 7.37 -15.87
N THR A 238 2.41 8.04 -15.38
CA THR A 238 3.76 7.48 -15.23
C THR A 238 3.86 6.59 -13.99
N LEU A 239 4.93 5.79 -13.89
CA LEU A 239 5.20 5.02 -12.67
C LEU A 239 5.36 5.93 -11.45
N ASN A 240 6.00 7.09 -11.60
CA ASN A 240 6.20 8.05 -10.52
C ASN A 240 4.89 8.62 -9.99
N GLU A 241 3.99 9.04 -10.88
CA GLU A 241 2.68 9.57 -10.52
C GLU A 241 1.82 8.50 -9.87
N LEU A 242 1.77 7.31 -10.47
CA LEU A 242 1.01 6.19 -9.93
C LEU A 242 1.50 5.78 -8.54
N LYS A 243 2.81 5.62 -8.36
CA LYS A 243 3.41 5.28 -7.06
C LYS A 243 3.11 6.34 -6.00
N ARG A 244 3.28 7.63 -6.31
CA ARG A 244 2.97 8.73 -5.40
C ARG A 244 1.50 8.69 -5.00
N TYR A 245 0.58 8.62 -5.96
CA TYR A 245 -0.84 8.53 -5.68
C TYR A 245 -1.18 7.35 -4.76
N LEU A 246 -0.61 6.18 -5.04
CA LEU A 246 -0.85 4.99 -4.23
C LEU A 246 -0.29 5.12 -2.81
N LEU A 247 0.90 5.69 -2.64
CA LEU A 247 1.45 5.95 -1.31
C LEU A 247 0.55 6.86 -0.48
N ASP A 248 -0.08 7.86 -1.12
CA ASP A 248 -0.96 8.81 -0.45
C ASP A 248 -2.37 8.27 -0.20
N ASN A 249 -2.85 7.32 -1.02
CA ASN A 249 -4.27 6.93 -1.04
C ASN A 249 -4.55 5.47 -0.67
N HIS A 250 -3.54 4.65 -0.49
CA HIS A 250 -3.74 3.23 -0.20
C HIS A 250 -3.67 2.89 1.30
N GLY A 251 -2.76 3.40 2.05
CA GLY A 251 -2.79 3.51 3.51
C GLY A 251 -2.53 2.29 4.36
N ALA A 252 -2.47 1.10 3.81
CA ALA A 252 -2.42 -0.13 4.61
C ALA A 252 -1.05 -0.81 4.60
N SER A 253 -0.23 -0.58 3.59
CA SER A 253 1.12 -1.14 3.43
C SER A 253 1.99 -0.25 2.54
N THR A 254 3.28 -0.53 2.47
CA THR A 254 4.24 0.27 1.70
C THR A 254 4.32 -0.22 0.26
N VAL A 255 3.87 0.60 -0.68
CA VAL A 255 4.01 0.32 -2.11
C VAL A 255 5.49 0.30 -2.51
N ARG A 256 5.91 -0.75 -3.19
CA ARG A 256 7.27 -0.92 -3.72
C ARG A 256 7.25 -0.96 -5.24
N SER A 257 8.30 -0.47 -5.86
CA SER A 257 8.40 -0.49 -7.32
C SER A 257 9.82 -0.78 -7.82
N TYR A 258 9.89 -1.32 -9.01
CA TYR A 258 11.10 -1.38 -9.82
C TYR A 258 10.78 -0.89 -11.24
N PRO A 259 11.58 0.04 -11.80
CA PRO A 259 12.59 0.82 -11.11
C PRO A 259 11.98 1.63 -9.96
N GLU A 260 12.82 2.14 -9.06
CA GLU A 260 12.37 2.97 -7.94
C GLU A 260 11.66 4.23 -8.41
N SER A 261 12.08 4.76 -9.56
CA SER A 261 11.54 5.96 -10.19
C SER A 261 11.59 5.81 -11.71
N SER A 262 10.51 6.21 -12.38
CA SER A 262 10.45 6.27 -13.86
C SER A 262 9.32 7.19 -14.30
N ASP A 263 9.63 8.03 -15.29
CA ASP A 263 8.64 8.87 -15.97
C ASP A 263 8.05 8.16 -17.22
N PHE A 264 8.29 6.85 -17.36
CA PHE A 264 7.65 6.08 -18.41
C PHE A 264 6.15 5.98 -18.16
N PRO A 265 5.29 6.37 -19.14
CA PRO A 265 3.85 6.29 -19.00
C PRO A 265 3.38 4.83 -19.05
N ILE A 266 2.82 4.36 -17.92
CA ILE A 266 2.22 3.02 -17.82
C ILE A 266 0.84 3.00 -18.49
N PHE A 267 0.04 4.03 -18.22
CA PHE A 267 -1.29 4.19 -18.80
C PHE A 267 -1.35 5.49 -19.57
N THR A 268 -1.98 5.44 -20.76
CA THR A 268 -2.27 6.61 -21.58
C THR A 268 -3.76 6.63 -21.88
N TYR A 269 -4.36 7.81 -21.92
CA TYR A 269 -5.77 7.95 -22.21
C TYR A 269 -6.04 9.17 -23.10
N ASN A 270 -7.18 9.15 -23.79
CA ASN A 270 -7.53 10.21 -24.71
C ASN A 270 -8.19 11.38 -23.96
N THR A 271 -7.47 12.48 -23.81
CA THR A 271 -7.94 13.70 -23.16
C THR A 271 -8.99 14.47 -23.96
N GLU A 272 -9.04 14.29 -25.27
CA GLU A 272 -10.02 15.00 -26.12
C GLU A 272 -11.43 14.40 -26.02
N THR A 273 -11.56 13.10 -25.82
CA THR A 273 -12.85 12.41 -25.68
C THR A 273 -13.35 12.42 -24.24
N TYR A 274 -12.47 12.64 -23.30
CA TYR A 274 -12.78 12.78 -21.90
C TYR A 274 -12.87 14.26 -21.55
N ALA A 275 -14.08 14.84 -21.61
CA ALA A 275 -14.31 16.13 -20.99
C ALA A 275 -13.95 15.98 -19.49
N TRP A 276 -12.97 16.74 -19.01
CA TRP A 276 -12.54 16.81 -17.60
C TRP A 276 -13.68 17.25 -16.67
N ASN A 277 -14.79 16.55 -16.73
CA ASN A 277 -15.66 16.48 -15.58
C ASN A 277 -14.90 15.62 -14.59
N ARG A 278 -14.05 16.28 -13.77
CA ARG A 278 -13.66 15.67 -12.51
C ARG A 278 -14.90 14.98 -12.00
N ARG A 279 -14.95 13.66 -12.05
CA ARG A 279 -15.86 13.00 -11.15
C ARG A 279 -15.31 13.36 -9.79
N GLN A 280 -15.97 14.29 -9.16
CA GLN A 280 -15.69 14.65 -7.80
C GLN A 280 -15.67 13.33 -7.03
N ALA A 281 -14.78 13.20 -6.10
CA ALA A 281 -14.85 12.10 -5.15
C ALA A 281 -16.32 11.93 -4.75
N LEU A 282 -16.81 10.71 -4.58
CA LEU A 282 -18.21 10.45 -4.21
C LEU A 282 -18.61 11.21 -2.94
N ILE A 283 -17.61 11.37 -2.06
CA ILE A 283 -17.65 12.22 -0.89
C ILE A 283 -16.37 13.06 -0.82
N GLU A 284 -16.44 14.24 -0.23
CA GLU A 284 -15.31 15.14 -0.03
C GLU A 284 -15.43 15.90 1.29
N GLY A 285 -14.39 16.60 1.69
CA GLY A 285 -14.40 17.47 2.87
C GLY A 285 -14.70 16.72 4.18
N VAL A 286 -14.16 15.53 4.34
CA VAL A 286 -14.33 14.76 5.57
C VAL A 286 -13.61 15.48 6.71
N SER A 287 -14.33 15.76 7.78
CA SER A 287 -13.82 16.45 8.97
C SER A 287 -14.30 15.75 10.23
N PHE A 288 -13.41 15.54 11.18
CA PHE A 288 -13.67 14.98 12.50
C PHE A 288 -13.48 16.07 13.56
N GLU A 289 -14.38 16.10 14.57
CA GLU A 289 -14.33 17.14 15.61
C GLU A 289 -13.27 16.84 16.69
N SER A 290 -12.98 15.57 16.95
CA SER A 290 -12.05 15.18 18.02
C SER A 290 -11.37 13.84 17.70
N ASP A 291 -10.11 13.73 18.12
CA ASP A 291 -9.32 12.50 18.08
C ASP A 291 -9.42 11.72 19.40
N VAL A 292 -9.81 12.41 20.48
CA VAL A 292 -9.91 11.84 21.83
C VAL A 292 -11.35 12.01 22.32
N LEU A 293 -11.98 10.88 22.61
CA LEU A 293 -13.32 10.82 23.18
C LEU A 293 -13.23 10.73 24.70
N THR A 294 -14.30 11.04 25.40
CA THR A 294 -14.35 10.90 26.87
C THR A 294 -15.17 9.67 27.25
N SER A 295 -14.96 9.15 28.46
CA SER A 295 -15.80 8.06 28.99
C SER A 295 -17.25 8.49 29.21
N GLU A 296 -17.46 9.77 29.46
CA GLU A 296 -18.80 10.36 29.65
C GLU A 296 -19.50 10.59 28.30
N ASP A 297 -18.75 10.99 27.28
CA ASP A 297 -19.24 11.14 25.91
C ASP A 297 -18.29 10.45 24.91
N PRO A 298 -18.45 9.14 24.70
CA PRO A 298 -17.64 8.37 23.77
C PRO A 298 -18.16 8.50 22.33
N THR A 299 -18.65 9.66 21.95
CA THR A 299 -19.23 9.92 20.63
C THR A 299 -18.29 10.73 19.77
N VAL A 300 -17.94 10.20 18.59
CA VAL A 300 -17.24 10.96 17.56
C VAL A 300 -18.27 11.67 16.69
N TYR A 301 -18.08 12.98 16.53
CA TYR A 301 -18.84 13.80 15.60
C TYR A 301 -17.98 14.08 14.37
N PHE A 302 -18.56 13.91 13.20
CA PHE A 302 -17.86 14.14 11.95
C PHE A 302 -18.82 14.55 10.84
N SER A 303 -18.28 15.19 9.82
CA SER A 303 -19.03 15.63 8.66
C SER A 303 -18.32 15.31 7.36
N PHE A 304 -19.08 15.18 6.29
CA PHE A 304 -18.58 15.00 4.92
C PHE A 304 -19.63 15.51 3.93
N ASN A 305 -19.18 15.86 2.73
CA ASN A 305 -20.04 16.30 1.65
C ASN A 305 -20.23 15.17 0.63
N VAL A 306 -21.46 14.76 0.40
CA VAL A 306 -21.83 13.81 -0.66
C VAL A 306 -21.98 14.59 -1.96
N VAL A 307 -21.09 14.34 -2.92
CA VAL A 307 -21.10 15.03 -4.24
C VAL A 307 -21.67 14.18 -5.36
N SER A 308 -21.83 12.89 -5.14
CA SER A 308 -22.58 11.97 -6.00
C SER A 308 -23.36 10.98 -5.13
N PRO A 309 -24.62 10.63 -5.45
CA PRO A 309 -25.39 9.68 -4.64
C PRO A 309 -24.61 8.37 -4.47
N VAL A 310 -24.37 7.97 -3.24
CA VAL A 310 -23.54 6.83 -2.90
C VAL A 310 -24.02 6.17 -1.62
N GLN A 311 -23.87 4.85 -1.53
CA GLN A 311 -24.02 4.13 -0.28
C GLN A 311 -22.76 4.32 0.55
N VAL A 312 -22.94 4.61 1.84
CA VAL A 312 -21.86 4.87 2.78
C VAL A 312 -21.92 3.89 3.95
N ALA A 313 -20.77 3.49 4.43
CA ALA A 313 -20.63 2.71 5.66
C ALA A 313 -19.45 3.19 6.48
N TYR A 314 -19.43 2.82 7.76
CA TYR A 314 -18.35 3.11 8.70
C TYR A 314 -17.79 1.80 9.22
N GLN A 315 -16.49 1.64 9.14
CA GLN A 315 -15.79 0.51 9.72
C GLN A 315 -15.00 0.96 10.95
N LEU A 316 -15.18 0.25 12.07
CA LEU A 316 -14.40 0.43 13.27
C LEU A 316 -13.43 -0.73 13.41
N VAL A 317 -12.14 -0.45 13.34
CA VAL A 317 -11.07 -1.41 13.53
C VAL A 317 -10.41 -1.14 14.86
N TYR A 318 -10.45 -2.10 15.77
CA TYR A 318 -9.91 -1.95 17.11
C TYR A 318 -8.44 -2.32 17.18
N HIS A 319 -7.68 -1.60 18.01
CA HIS A 319 -6.30 -1.97 18.27
C HIS A 319 -6.23 -3.03 19.38
N ARG A 320 -5.72 -4.20 19.04
CA ARG A 320 -5.60 -5.34 19.95
C ARG A 320 -4.28 -6.07 19.75
N GLY A 321 -3.62 -6.47 20.84
CA GLY A 321 -2.38 -7.23 20.76
C GLY A 321 -1.28 -6.56 19.92
N GLY A 322 -1.16 -5.23 19.97
CA GLY A 322 -0.13 -4.48 19.27
C GLY A 322 -0.40 -4.23 17.77
N ARG A 323 -1.59 -4.58 17.26
CA ARG A 323 -1.97 -4.40 15.85
C ARG A 323 -3.43 -4.00 15.68
N TRP A 324 -3.76 -3.48 14.49
CA TRP A 324 -5.15 -3.29 14.08
C TRP A 324 -5.80 -4.64 13.80
N ASP A 325 -6.93 -4.90 14.48
CA ASP A 325 -7.70 -6.15 14.36
C ASP A 325 -8.74 -6.01 13.25
N PHE A 326 -8.30 -6.10 12.00
CA PHE A 326 -9.19 -6.03 10.84
C PHE A 326 -10.14 -7.23 10.75
N ASP A 327 -9.74 -8.38 11.28
CA ASP A 327 -10.55 -9.60 11.26
C ASP A 327 -11.85 -9.48 12.06
N ASN A 328 -11.84 -8.65 13.11
CA ASN A 328 -12.98 -8.42 13.98
C ASN A 328 -13.47 -6.97 13.92
N ALA A 329 -13.30 -6.31 12.77
CA ALA A 329 -13.79 -4.96 12.57
C ALA A 329 -15.32 -4.91 12.55
N ALA A 330 -15.89 -3.88 13.19
CA ALA A 330 -17.34 -3.65 13.17
C ALA A 330 -17.71 -2.77 11.97
N LEU A 331 -18.77 -3.13 11.24
CA LEU A 331 -19.27 -2.40 10.08
C LEU A 331 -20.68 -1.86 10.35
N TYR A 332 -20.89 -0.59 10.03
CA TYR A 332 -22.18 0.08 10.14
C TYR A 332 -22.53 0.79 8.84
N TYR A 333 -23.66 0.44 8.23
CA TYR A 333 -24.17 1.15 7.05
C TYR A 333 -24.92 2.41 7.45
N ASP A 334 -24.69 3.49 6.72
CA ASP A 334 -25.38 4.76 6.92
C ASP A 334 -26.72 4.76 6.15
N ASN A 335 -27.79 4.53 6.85
CA ASN A 335 -29.14 4.61 6.32
C ASN A 335 -29.75 5.99 6.59
N ASN A 336 -29.03 7.04 6.22
CA ASN A 336 -29.37 8.45 6.45
C ASN A 336 -29.40 8.85 7.93
N GLY A 337 -28.33 8.46 8.65
CA GLY A 337 -28.15 8.72 10.09
C GLY A 337 -28.68 7.60 10.99
N ASP A 338 -29.34 6.59 10.43
CA ASP A 338 -29.70 5.36 11.13
C ASP A 338 -28.65 4.29 10.78
N PHE A 339 -27.83 3.91 11.74
CA PHE A 339 -26.72 2.99 11.52
C PHE A 339 -27.17 1.55 11.76
N SER A 340 -26.88 0.67 10.81
CA SER A 340 -27.20 -0.75 10.92
C SER A 340 -26.07 -1.60 10.36
N SER A 341 -26.00 -2.85 10.83
CA SER A 341 -25.01 -3.82 10.33
C SER A 341 -25.28 -4.29 8.90
N TRP A 342 -26.37 -3.88 8.28
CA TRP A 342 -26.67 -4.14 6.88
C TRP A 342 -27.25 -2.94 6.15
N PRO A 343 -27.07 -2.86 4.81
CA PRO A 343 -27.66 -1.81 4.02
C PRO A 343 -29.16 -2.03 3.89
N LYS A 344 -29.93 -0.96 3.99
CA LYS A 344 -31.31 -1.01 3.51
C LYS A 344 -31.30 -1.06 1.98
N PRO A 345 -32.05 -1.95 1.34
CA PRO A 345 -32.07 -2.09 -0.10
C PRO A 345 -32.28 -0.76 -0.83
N GLY A 346 -31.44 -0.45 -1.81
CA GLY A 346 -31.53 0.77 -2.63
C GLY A 346 -31.21 2.07 -1.89
N HIS A 347 -30.66 2.02 -0.68
CA HIS A 347 -30.36 3.20 0.10
C HIS A 347 -29.01 3.81 -0.32
N THR A 348 -29.08 5.02 -0.85
CA THR A 348 -27.93 5.88 -1.10
C THR A 348 -28.13 7.22 -0.41
N LEU A 349 -27.06 7.83 0.08
CA LEU A 349 -27.10 9.18 0.59
C LEU A 349 -27.31 10.17 -0.56
N SER A 350 -28.19 11.13 -0.34
CA SER A 350 -28.42 12.24 -1.27
C SER A 350 -27.27 13.25 -1.20
N LEU A 351 -27.16 14.10 -2.21
CA LEU A 351 -26.18 15.20 -2.26
C LEU A 351 -26.19 16.09 -1.03
N GLY A 352 -25.08 16.72 -0.74
CA GLY A 352 -24.89 17.72 0.29
C GLY A 352 -24.22 17.21 1.56
N ILE A 353 -24.01 18.14 2.48
CA ILE A 353 -23.31 17.89 3.74
C ILE A 353 -24.09 16.91 4.61
N LYS A 354 -23.38 15.97 5.19
CA LYS A 354 -23.87 15.02 6.17
C LYS A 354 -23.10 15.21 7.46
N GLU A 355 -23.83 15.43 8.54
CA GLU A 355 -23.28 15.44 9.90
C GLU A 355 -23.64 14.11 10.56
N ARG A 356 -22.70 13.50 11.24
CA ARG A 356 -22.83 12.17 11.84
C ARG A 356 -22.27 12.15 13.26
N ALA A 357 -22.82 11.29 14.05
CA ALA A 357 -22.38 11.00 15.42
C ALA A 357 -22.35 9.49 15.61
N LEU A 358 -21.19 8.94 15.95
CA LEU A 358 -21.02 7.52 16.17
C LEU A 358 -20.46 7.29 17.58
N THR A 359 -21.18 6.54 18.40
CA THR A 359 -20.76 6.22 19.77
C THR A 359 -19.84 4.99 19.76
N ILE A 360 -18.66 5.14 20.35
CA ILE A 360 -17.65 4.09 20.45
C ILE A 360 -17.47 3.71 21.92
N ARG A 361 -17.85 2.50 22.29
CA ARG A 361 -17.76 2.06 23.68
C ARG A 361 -16.34 1.62 24.03
N ARG A 362 -15.80 2.08 25.16
CA ARG A 362 -14.48 1.69 25.67
C ARG A 362 -14.31 0.17 25.74
N ALA A 363 -15.34 -0.55 26.17
CA ALA A 363 -15.31 -2.01 26.26
C ALA A 363 -15.10 -2.69 24.88
N GLU A 364 -15.50 -2.02 23.81
CA GLU A 364 -15.31 -2.48 22.42
C GLU A 364 -13.93 -2.10 21.87
N ALA A 365 -13.36 -0.98 22.37
CA ALA A 365 -12.07 -0.47 21.93
C ALA A 365 -10.85 -1.32 22.35
N GLY A 366 -11.07 -2.40 23.12
CA GLY A 366 -10.00 -3.29 23.57
C GLY A 366 -9.09 -2.66 24.63
N SER A 367 -7.91 -3.25 24.84
CA SER A 367 -7.01 -2.87 25.95
C SER A 367 -6.35 -1.50 25.76
N SER A 368 -6.10 -1.06 24.54
CA SER A 368 -5.42 0.20 24.24
C SER A 368 -6.34 1.40 24.10
N GLY A 369 -7.64 1.19 23.94
CA GLY A 369 -8.60 2.26 23.68
C GLY A 369 -8.56 2.88 22.28
N TYR A 370 -7.61 2.52 21.44
CA TYR A 370 -7.50 3.06 20.08
C TYR A 370 -8.40 2.36 19.09
N VAL A 371 -9.02 3.16 18.24
CA VAL A 371 -9.95 2.73 17.20
C VAL A 371 -9.62 3.46 15.90
N LEU A 372 -9.48 2.72 14.82
CA LEU A 372 -9.42 3.27 13.47
C LEU A 372 -10.84 3.33 12.91
N LEU A 373 -11.36 4.53 12.72
CA LEU A 373 -12.62 4.76 12.02
C LEU A 373 -12.33 4.95 10.54
N GLN A 374 -12.92 4.10 9.70
CA GLN A 374 -12.83 4.22 8.25
C GLN A 374 -14.21 4.58 7.69
N LEU A 375 -14.25 5.62 6.87
CA LEU A 375 -15.41 5.99 6.08
C LEU A 375 -15.32 5.28 4.73
N LEU A 376 -16.32 4.47 4.42
CA LEU A 376 -16.39 3.66 3.21
C LEU A 376 -17.45 4.20 2.26
N THR A 377 -17.13 4.24 0.98
CA THR A 377 -18.11 4.36 -0.10
C THR A 377 -18.33 2.98 -0.73
N ILE A 378 -19.59 2.66 -1.05
CA ILE A 378 -19.94 1.35 -1.61
C ILE A 378 -20.56 1.56 -2.99
N GLU A 379 -19.84 1.11 -4.00
CA GLU A 379 -20.31 1.12 -5.38
C GLU A 379 -20.51 -0.32 -5.86
N ARG A 380 -21.71 -0.61 -6.35
CA ARG A 380 -22.09 -1.96 -6.84
C ARG A 380 -21.80 -3.08 -5.83
N GLY A 381 -21.96 -2.78 -4.55
CA GLY A 381 -21.68 -3.73 -3.47
C GLY A 381 -20.22 -3.86 -3.06
N ILE A 382 -19.30 -3.08 -3.64
CA ILE A 382 -17.87 -3.13 -3.34
C ILE A 382 -17.46 -1.92 -2.52
N PRO A 383 -17.04 -2.09 -1.25
CA PRO A 383 -16.58 -1.00 -0.41
C PRO A 383 -15.18 -0.51 -0.81
N SER A 384 -14.99 0.81 -0.70
CA SER A 384 -13.69 1.47 -0.84
C SER A 384 -13.50 2.47 0.29
N VAL A 385 -12.31 2.53 0.88
CA VAL A 385 -12.00 3.49 1.94
C VAL A 385 -11.86 4.89 1.36
N ALA A 386 -12.74 5.78 1.77
CA ALA A 386 -12.73 7.18 1.35
C ALA A 386 -11.95 8.08 2.33
N ALA A 387 -11.98 7.75 3.62
CA ALA A 387 -11.20 8.43 4.65
C ALA A 387 -10.93 7.50 5.83
N SER A 388 -9.85 7.77 6.55
CA SER A 388 -9.49 7.04 7.78
C SER A 388 -9.13 8.04 8.88
N HIS A 389 -9.52 7.73 10.11
CA HIS A 389 -9.23 8.57 11.26
C HIS A 389 -8.97 7.71 12.49
N VAL A 390 -7.91 8.03 13.25
CA VAL A 390 -7.59 7.32 14.50
C VAL A 390 -8.22 8.06 15.68
N LEU A 391 -9.00 7.34 16.46
CA LEU A 391 -9.67 7.82 17.65
C LEU A 391 -9.10 7.13 18.89
N CYS A 392 -9.21 7.76 20.03
CA CYS A 392 -8.96 7.13 21.31
C CYS A 392 -10.12 7.34 22.29
N VAL A 393 -10.53 6.26 22.92
CA VAL A 393 -11.45 6.27 24.07
C VAL A 393 -10.60 5.96 25.30
N PRO A 394 -10.11 6.97 26.05
CA PRO A 394 -9.23 6.76 27.17
C PRO A 394 -9.94 6.06 28.33
N PRO A 395 -9.21 5.38 29.22
CA PRO A 395 -9.73 4.96 30.52
C PRO A 395 -9.90 6.17 31.43
N ASP A 396 -10.68 6.00 32.48
CA ASP A 396 -10.93 7.04 33.49
C ASP A 396 -9.72 7.35 34.42
N THR A 397 -8.55 6.81 34.09
CA THR A 397 -7.36 6.80 34.99
C THR A 397 -6.37 7.93 34.75
N GLY A 398 -6.53 8.76 33.70
CA GLY A 398 -5.53 9.80 33.36
C GLY A 398 -4.20 9.26 32.81
N ASP A 399 -4.13 7.98 32.50
CA ASP A 399 -2.99 7.33 31.83
C ASP A 399 -2.86 7.90 30.42
N PRO A 400 -1.64 8.21 29.90
CA PRO A 400 -1.42 8.63 28.53
C PRO A 400 -1.76 7.58 27.49
N GLU A 401 -2.14 6.36 27.86
CA GLU A 401 -2.52 5.27 26.96
C GLU A 401 -1.52 5.11 25.82
N LEU A 402 -0.31 4.73 26.17
CA LEU A 402 0.71 4.48 25.17
C LEU A 402 0.33 3.25 24.33
N ALA A 403 0.34 3.41 23.04
CA ALA A 403 0.23 2.30 22.11
C ALA A 403 1.24 2.46 20.97
N LEU A 404 1.62 1.35 20.36
CA LEU A 404 2.59 1.34 19.29
C LEU A 404 2.11 0.41 18.18
N PHE A 405 2.16 0.91 16.96
CA PHE A 405 1.86 0.15 15.75
C PHE A 405 3.15 -0.08 15.00
N ALA A 406 3.62 -1.32 14.99
CA ALA A 406 4.79 -1.72 14.24
C ALA A 406 4.46 -3.00 13.45
N PRO A 407 5.04 -3.18 12.26
CA PRO A 407 5.05 -4.47 11.59
C PRO A 407 5.62 -5.55 12.52
N GLY A 408 5.13 -6.79 12.39
CA GLY A 408 5.63 -7.92 13.20
C GLY A 408 7.05 -8.35 12.83
N PHE A 409 7.54 -7.93 11.65
CA PHE A 409 8.87 -8.21 11.15
C PHE A 409 9.26 -7.21 10.05
N PHE A 410 10.55 -7.11 9.74
CA PHE A 410 11.09 -6.33 8.63
C PHE A 410 12.46 -6.87 8.20
N ALA A 411 12.89 -6.51 6.98
CA ALA A 411 14.11 -6.95 6.36
C ALA A 411 15.02 -5.75 6.02
N PRO A 412 15.87 -5.28 6.93
CA PRO A 412 16.68 -4.07 6.71
C PRO A 412 17.67 -4.22 5.56
N GLU A 413 18.10 -5.44 5.26
CA GLU A 413 18.98 -5.70 4.13
C GLU A 413 18.29 -5.52 2.77
N ASP A 414 16.95 -5.50 2.75
CA ASP A 414 16.16 -5.13 1.59
C ASP A 414 15.99 -3.60 1.45
N GLY A 415 16.59 -2.83 2.34
CA GLY A 415 16.39 -1.40 2.43
C GLY A 415 15.08 -1.03 3.12
N GLU A 416 14.44 -1.98 3.79
CA GLU A 416 13.26 -1.71 4.60
C GLU A 416 13.67 -1.07 5.93
N GLU A 417 12.87 -0.11 6.36
CA GLU A 417 12.92 0.42 7.71
C GLU A 417 11.71 -0.08 8.48
N LEU A 418 11.90 -0.42 9.74
CA LEU A 418 10.82 -0.64 10.67
C LEU A 418 10.20 0.72 11.01
N VAL A 419 9.19 1.11 10.26
CA VAL A 419 8.44 2.34 10.52
C VAL A 419 7.30 2.03 11.48
N PHE A 420 7.19 2.80 12.56
CA PHE A 420 6.14 2.62 13.54
C PHE A 420 5.71 3.95 14.17
N ASN A 421 4.46 4.00 14.61
CA ASN A 421 3.88 5.14 15.28
C ASN A 421 3.69 4.86 16.77
N VAL A 422 4.05 5.84 17.61
CA VAL A 422 3.76 5.82 19.03
C VAL A 422 2.57 6.73 19.28
N LEU A 423 1.46 6.15 19.71
CA LEU A 423 0.26 6.89 20.05
C LEU A 423 0.27 7.24 21.54
N HIS A 424 -0.25 8.43 21.88
CA HIS A 424 -0.42 8.90 23.24
C HIS A 424 -1.51 9.98 23.29
N LEU A 425 -2.16 10.17 24.44
CA LEU A 425 -3.30 11.08 24.59
C LEU A 425 -2.93 12.53 24.91
N PHE A 426 -1.76 12.74 25.53
CA PHE A 426 -1.37 14.06 26.03
C PHE A 426 0.00 14.47 25.49
N PRO A 427 0.26 15.77 25.35
CA PRO A 427 1.61 16.25 25.06
C PRO A 427 2.62 15.68 26.06
N CYS A 428 3.69 15.09 25.56
CA CYS A 428 4.69 14.43 26.40
C CYS A 428 6.08 14.50 25.76
N GLU A 429 7.09 14.08 26.52
CA GLU A 429 8.43 13.81 25.97
C GLU A 429 8.64 12.31 25.84
N LEU A 430 9.00 11.87 24.66
CA LEU A 430 9.23 10.46 24.34
C LEU A 430 10.72 10.11 24.35
N THR A 431 11.05 9.01 24.99
CA THR A 431 12.33 8.29 24.78
C THR A 431 11.99 6.95 24.19
N VAL A 432 12.53 6.68 23.01
CA VAL A 432 12.25 5.46 22.23
C VAL A 432 13.54 4.71 22.02
N THR A 433 13.55 3.44 22.41
CA THR A 433 14.70 2.53 22.28
C THR A 433 14.26 1.22 21.64
N VAL A 434 15.13 0.69 20.78
CA VAL A 434 15.07 -0.70 20.35
C VAL A 434 15.92 -1.52 21.29
N GLU A 435 15.40 -2.62 21.78
CA GLU A 435 16.04 -3.51 22.74
C GLU A 435 16.04 -4.95 22.21
N ASP A 436 17.06 -5.72 22.58
CA ASP A 436 17.03 -7.17 22.38
C ASP A 436 16.08 -7.84 23.39
N MET A 437 15.90 -9.14 23.29
CA MET A 437 14.98 -9.89 24.16
C MET A 437 15.44 -9.96 25.63
N GLU A 438 16.72 -9.65 25.90
CA GLU A 438 17.28 -9.52 27.24
C GLU A 438 17.12 -8.10 27.82
N GLY A 439 16.55 -7.15 27.06
CA GLY A 439 16.30 -5.77 27.45
C GLY A 439 17.52 -4.86 27.35
N ARG A 440 18.56 -5.27 26.62
CA ARG A 440 19.72 -4.42 26.33
C ARG A 440 19.40 -3.50 25.16
N THR A 441 19.68 -2.23 25.33
CA THR A 441 19.45 -1.23 24.26
C THR A 441 20.38 -1.48 23.06
N VAL A 442 19.78 -1.74 21.92
CA VAL A 442 20.44 -1.93 20.63
C VAL A 442 20.60 -0.58 19.92
N ARG A 443 19.52 0.19 19.89
CA ARG A 443 19.47 1.51 19.26
C ARG A 443 18.59 2.46 20.08
N ARG A 444 18.98 3.72 20.16
CA ARG A 444 18.10 4.80 20.66
C ARG A 444 17.65 5.64 19.52
N LEU A 445 16.34 5.71 19.30
CA LEU A 445 15.72 6.46 18.20
C LEU A 445 15.34 7.87 18.64
N ALA A 446 14.92 8.04 19.90
CA ALA A 446 14.61 9.35 20.47
C ALA A 446 15.03 9.44 21.94
N SER A 447 15.36 10.64 22.40
CA SER A 447 15.69 10.94 23.78
C SER A 447 15.02 12.24 24.22
N ARG A 448 14.00 12.15 25.05
CA ARG A 448 13.22 13.31 25.52
C ARG A 448 12.72 14.21 24.37
N GLN A 449 12.29 13.59 23.28
CA GLN A 449 11.72 14.29 22.14
C GLN A 449 10.30 14.72 22.47
N ALA A 450 9.99 16.00 22.33
CA ALA A 450 8.63 16.51 22.50
C ALA A 450 7.70 15.91 21.43
N SER A 451 6.53 15.46 21.85
CA SER A 451 5.50 14.88 20.98
C SER A 451 4.12 15.37 21.41
N ARG A 452 3.24 15.57 20.45
CA ARG A 452 1.87 16.03 20.65
C ARG A 452 0.89 15.12 19.93
N PRO A 453 -0.33 14.93 20.46
CA PRO A 453 -1.34 14.05 19.84
C PRO A 453 -1.70 14.44 18.40
N GLU A 454 -1.77 15.72 18.11
CA GLU A 454 -2.08 16.24 16.76
C GLU A 454 -1.03 15.92 15.69
N GLN A 455 0.13 15.41 16.08
CA GLN A 455 1.19 14.97 15.17
C GLN A 455 1.10 13.48 14.84
N LEU A 456 0.11 12.79 15.38
CA LEU A 456 -0.09 11.36 15.24
C LEU A 456 -0.92 11.05 13.99
N GLU A 457 -0.34 11.27 12.82
CA GLU A 457 -0.95 10.76 11.59
C GLU A 457 -0.81 9.23 11.50
N PRO A 458 -1.81 8.51 10.97
CA PRO A 458 -1.73 7.05 10.82
C PRO A 458 -0.55 6.58 9.98
N ARG A 459 0.13 7.50 9.29
CA ARG A 459 1.13 7.23 8.26
C ARG A 459 2.45 7.88 8.45
N GLY A 460 2.86 8.34 9.59
CA GLY A 460 4.22 8.67 9.35
C GLY A 460 4.97 9.67 10.12
N SER A 461 4.40 10.30 11.03
CA SER A 461 5.15 11.08 11.99
C SER A 461 5.75 10.20 13.10
N GLY A 462 6.00 8.95 12.75
CA GLY A 462 6.50 7.98 13.69
C GLY A 462 8.01 7.96 13.78
N PHE A 463 8.50 6.85 14.26
CA PHE A 463 9.91 6.53 14.33
C PHE A 463 10.25 5.48 13.29
N ALA A 464 11.48 5.51 12.80
CA ALA A 464 12.00 4.49 11.91
C ALA A 464 13.26 3.87 12.51
N TRP A 465 13.42 2.57 12.33
CA TRP A 465 14.65 1.87 12.64
C TRP A 465 15.15 1.14 11.39
N ASP A 466 16.35 1.49 10.99
CA ASP A 466 17.06 0.97 9.82
C ASP A 466 17.72 -0.40 10.04
N GLY A 467 17.47 -1.04 11.18
CA GLY A 467 18.12 -2.29 11.57
C GLY A 467 19.55 -2.11 12.11
N LEU A 468 20.09 -0.90 12.14
CA LEU A 468 21.45 -0.67 12.63
C LEU A 468 21.50 -0.54 14.16
N MET A 469 22.54 -1.14 14.74
CA MET A 469 22.91 -0.92 16.14
C MET A 469 23.48 0.48 16.36
N SER A 470 23.66 0.87 17.62
CA SER A 470 24.34 2.12 17.97
C SER A 470 25.79 2.20 17.50
N SER A 471 26.43 1.07 17.21
CA SER A 471 27.79 0.98 16.61
C SER A 471 27.79 1.34 15.11
N GLY A 472 26.64 1.32 14.44
CA GLY A 472 26.52 1.47 13.00
C GLY A 472 26.51 0.14 12.23
N ASP A 473 26.71 -0.98 12.91
CA ASP A 473 26.62 -2.31 12.32
C ASP A 473 25.18 -2.77 12.26
N LEU A 474 24.85 -3.64 11.31
CA LEU A 474 23.54 -4.27 11.25
C LEU A 474 23.32 -5.15 12.49
N ALA A 475 22.14 -5.04 13.10
CA ALA A 475 21.78 -5.90 14.20
C ALA A 475 21.61 -7.35 13.72
N PRO A 476 21.99 -8.36 14.53
CA PRO A 476 21.79 -9.75 14.18
C PRO A 476 20.34 -10.10 13.90
N GLU A 477 20.10 -11.08 13.03
CA GLU A 477 18.78 -11.67 12.87
C GLU A 477 18.22 -12.12 14.23
N GLY A 478 16.97 -11.78 14.51
CA GLY A 478 16.33 -12.13 15.76
C GLY A 478 15.18 -11.23 16.15
N TYR A 479 14.64 -11.50 17.32
CA TYR A 479 13.54 -10.72 17.87
C TYR A 479 14.04 -9.52 18.67
N TYR A 480 13.37 -8.38 18.45
CA TYR A 480 13.61 -7.13 19.13
C TYR A 480 12.32 -6.58 19.69
N ARG A 481 12.43 -5.68 20.67
CA ARG A 481 11.29 -4.94 21.22
C ARG A 481 11.54 -3.45 21.15
N ILE A 482 10.47 -2.70 20.98
CA ILE A 482 10.52 -1.26 21.05
C ILE A 482 10.01 -0.88 22.44
N ARG A 483 10.87 -0.17 23.20
CA ARG A 483 10.50 0.40 24.49
C ARG A 483 10.28 1.89 24.34
N VAL A 484 9.12 2.33 24.76
CA VAL A 484 8.71 3.74 24.80
C VAL A 484 8.58 4.18 26.25
N LYS A 485 9.22 5.27 26.61
CA LYS A 485 9.04 5.97 27.87
C LYS A 485 8.47 7.34 27.58
N ALA A 486 7.27 7.62 28.06
CA ALA A 486 6.64 8.93 28.00
C ALA A 486 6.75 9.64 29.35
N TYR A 487 7.03 10.92 29.30
CA TYR A 487 7.11 11.78 30.48
C TYR A 487 6.02 12.85 30.35
N VAL A 488 5.01 12.74 31.22
CA VAL A 488 3.86 13.64 31.28
C VAL A 488 3.83 14.30 32.66
N ASN A 489 3.92 15.62 32.71
CA ASN A 489 3.88 16.39 33.99
C ASN A 489 4.87 15.89 35.06
N GLY A 490 6.01 15.33 34.64
CA GLY A 490 7.03 14.80 35.57
C GLY A 490 6.86 13.32 35.95
N GLU A 491 5.76 12.71 35.59
CA GLU A 491 5.53 11.28 35.76
C GLU A 491 6.05 10.51 34.54
N ARG A 492 6.50 9.27 34.76
CA ARG A 492 6.99 8.38 33.73
C ARG A 492 6.04 7.23 33.49
N TYR A 493 5.63 7.09 32.25
CA TYR A 493 4.86 5.96 31.73
C TYR A 493 5.72 5.15 30.80
N GLU A 494 5.46 3.87 30.68
CA GLU A 494 6.30 2.97 29.89
C GLU A 494 5.45 1.96 29.14
N TYR A 495 5.79 1.75 27.86
CA TYR A 495 5.20 0.73 27.02
C TYR A 495 6.31 -0.08 26.34
N VAL A 496 6.11 -1.39 26.22
CA VAL A 496 7.00 -2.30 25.51
C VAL A 496 6.18 -3.02 24.46
N SER A 497 6.63 -2.95 23.22
CA SER A 497 5.95 -3.59 22.08
C SER A 497 5.95 -5.11 22.19
N GLU A 498 5.06 -5.75 21.42
CA GLU A 498 5.24 -7.13 21.02
C GLU A 498 6.60 -7.29 20.31
N PRO A 499 7.17 -8.49 20.30
CA PRO A 499 8.40 -8.75 19.59
C PRO A 499 8.27 -8.50 18.08
N VAL A 500 9.26 -7.81 17.52
CA VAL A 500 9.42 -7.59 16.08
C VAL A 500 10.59 -8.42 15.60
N LEU A 501 10.40 -9.21 14.57
CA LEU A 501 11.45 -10.04 14.00
C LEU A 501 12.25 -9.23 12.97
N LEU A 502 13.55 -9.06 13.23
CA LEU A 502 14.49 -8.60 12.21
C LEU A 502 14.97 -9.82 11.44
N LEU A 503 14.78 -9.77 10.14
CA LEU A 503 15.16 -10.83 9.22
C LEU A 503 16.56 -10.55 8.69
N GLY A 504 17.45 -11.50 8.89
CA GLY A 504 18.78 -11.48 8.31
C GLY A 504 18.84 -12.19 6.96
N VAL A 505 19.89 -11.95 6.21
CA VAL A 505 20.24 -12.80 5.07
C VAL A 505 20.76 -14.11 5.62
N SER A 506 20.06 -15.19 5.32
CA SER A 506 20.66 -16.52 5.38
C SER A 506 21.79 -16.55 4.36
N GLY A 507 23.03 -16.55 4.84
CA GLY A 507 24.23 -16.63 4.02
C GLY A 507 24.31 -17.93 3.21
#